data_bf2e777a7ae71b0e1b2322340eba1317
#
_entry.id   bf2e777a7ae71b0e1b2322340eba1317
#
_cell.length_a   1.000
_cell.length_b   1.000
_cell.length_c   1.000
_cell.angle_alpha   90.00
_cell.angle_beta   90.00
_cell.angle_gamma   90.00
#
_symmetry.space_group_name_H-M   'P 1'
#
loop_
_entity.id
_entity.type
_entity.pdbx_description
1 polymer ?
#
loop_
_entity_poly.entity_id
_entity_poly.type
_entity_poly.pdbx_seq_one_letter_code
_entity_poly.pdbx_strand_id
1 'polypeptide(L)'
;MFTKSGDDGNTNVVNKRVGKDSPLVNFLGDLDELNSFIGYAISKIPWEDMKKDLERVQIELFQIGEDLSTNGTKRKIDESYVKWIEERTVAYRKESGPVKLFVIPGGSEEASVLHITRAVARRVERNAVKYIKELPEINRMIIVYLNRLSSLLFAMALVANKRKNINEKIYDIDKFW
;
A
#
# COMPACT_ATOMS: atom_id res chain seq x y z
N MET A 1 -20.16 7.00 17.93
CA MET A 1 -20.34 6.64 19.37
C MET A 1 -18.96 6.31 19.93
N PHE A 2 -18.53 6.90 21.03
CA PHE A 2 -17.25 6.63 21.69
C PHE A 2 -17.49 5.78 22.95
N THR A 3 -16.58 4.85 23.24
CA THR A 3 -16.69 3.91 24.36
C THR A 3 -15.93 4.35 25.60
N LYS A 4 -15.06 5.37 25.47
CA LYS A 4 -14.10 5.83 26.49
C LYS A 4 -13.09 4.76 26.96
N SER A 5 -13.14 3.56 26.41
CA SER A 5 -12.27 2.44 26.81
C SER A 5 -10.79 2.63 26.45
N GLY A 6 -10.48 3.63 25.63
CA GLY A 6 -9.12 3.95 25.21
C GLY A 6 -8.53 5.22 25.80
N ASP A 7 -9.21 5.86 26.79
CA ASP A 7 -8.79 7.14 27.36
C ASP A 7 -7.54 6.97 28.27
N ASP A 8 -7.25 5.75 28.70
CA ASP A 8 -6.08 5.37 29.50
C ASP A 8 -4.82 5.06 28.65
N GLY A 9 -4.84 5.33 27.35
CA GLY A 9 -3.71 5.06 26.43
C GLY A 9 -3.63 3.60 25.95
N ASN A 10 -4.62 2.76 26.27
CA ASN A 10 -4.66 1.38 25.83
C ASN A 10 -5.77 1.16 24.78
N THR A 11 -5.66 0.05 24.02
CA THR A 11 -6.66 -0.38 23.06
C THR A 11 -6.80 -1.89 23.03
N ASN A 12 -7.92 -2.40 22.51
CA ASN A 12 -8.12 -3.83 22.32
C ASN A 12 -7.77 -4.20 20.87
N VAL A 13 -6.86 -5.18 20.71
CA VAL A 13 -6.55 -5.81 19.44
C VAL A 13 -6.92 -7.28 19.55
N VAL A 14 -8.01 -7.67 18.85
CA VAL A 14 -8.62 -8.99 18.96
C VAL A 14 -8.93 -9.33 20.44
N ASN A 15 -8.22 -10.26 21.05
CA ASN A 15 -8.43 -10.69 22.44
C ASN A 15 -7.38 -10.17 23.41
N LYS A 16 -6.59 -9.17 23.01
CA LYS A 16 -5.49 -8.61 23.83
C LYS A 16 -5.74 -7.12 24.06
N ARG A 17 -5.51 -6.66 25.29
CA ARG A 17 -5.41 -5.24 25.61
C ARG A 17 -3.93 -4.83 25.56
N VAL A 18 -3.62 -3.82 24.76
CA VAL A 18 -2.25 -3.39 24.49
C VAL A 18 -2.15 -1.87 24.53
N GLY A 19 -0.98 -1.33 24.83
CA GLY A 19 -0.71 0.10 24.70
C GLY A 19 -0.86 0.59 23.27
N LYS A 20 -1.40 1.80 23.11
CA LYS A 20 -1.53 2.45 21.79
C LYS A 20 -0.17 2.75 21.15
N ASP A 21 0.89 2.80 21.94
CA ASP A 21 2.29 3.00 21.53
C ASP A 21 2.99 1.70 21.13
N SER A 22 2.31 0.54 21.26
CA SER A 22 2.90 -0.76 20.93
C SER A 22 3.22 -0.86 19.43
N PRO A 23 4.28 -1.61 19.04
CA PRO A 23 4.66 -1.82 17.63
C PRO A 23 3.51 -2.35 16.77
N LEU A 24 2.72 -3.27 17.31
CA LEU A 24 1.57 -3.83 16.61
C LEU A 24 0.51 -2.77 16.29
N VAL A 25 0.14 -1.94 17.28
CA VAL A 25 -0.89 -0.90 17.09
C VAL A 25 -0.40 0.17 16.12
N ASN A 26 0.89 0.56 16.20
CA ASN A 26 1.48 1.48 15.25
C ASN A 26 1.44 0.93 13.83
N PHE A 27 1.77 -0.35 13.63
CA PHE A 27 1.72 -0.96 12.30
C PHE A 27 0.28 -1.09 11.78
N LEU A 28 -0.68 -1.45 12.61
CA LEU A 28 -2.10 -1.43 12.23
C LEU A 28 -2.57 -0.03 11.83
N GLY A 29 -2.10 1.02 12.52
CA GLY A 29 -2.34 2.42 12.14
C GLY A 29 -1.73 2.80 10.80
N ASP A 30 -0.51 2.36 10.52
CA ASP A 30 0.14 2.56 9.21
C ASP A 30 -0.66 1.90 8.06
N LEU A 31 -1.20 0.69 8.30
CA LEU A 31 -2.06 0.00 7.33
C LEU A 31 -3.38 0.74 7.10
N ASP A 32 -3.98 1.27 8.16
CA ASP A 32 -5.23 2.04 8.08
C ASP A 32 -5.02 3.34 7.30
N GLU A 33 -3.92 4.05 7.54
CA GLU A 33 -3.54 5.23 6.75
C GLU A 33 -3.40 4.89 5.27
N LEU A 34 -2.64 3.84 4.93
CA LEU A 34 -2.47 3.39 3.56
C LEU A 34 -3.81 3.04 2.91
N ASN A 35 -4.67 2.32 3.63
CA ASN A 35 -5.99 1.93 3.16
C ASN A 35 -6.89 3.15 2.88
N SER A 36 -6.80 4.18 3.73
CA SER A 36 -7.51 5.44 3.54
C SER A 36 -7.03 6.19 2.29
N PHE A 37 -5.72 6.22 2.01
CA PHE A 37 -5.18 6.79 0.78
C PHE A 37 -5.59 6.00 -0.47
N ILE A 38 -5.71 4.67 -0.40
CA ILE A 38 -6.25 3.85 -1.49
C ILE A 38 -7.73 4.19 -1.72
N GLY A 39 -8.54 4.34 -0.67
CA GLY A 39 -9.92 4.81 -0.78
C GLY A 39 -10.03 6.18 -1.46
N TYR A 40 -9.13 7.10 -1.12
CA TYR A 40 -9.06 8.39 -1.79
C TYR A 40 -8.69 8.24 -3.28
N ALA A 41 -7.72 7.38 -3.61
CA ALA A 41 -7.37 7.10 -5.00
C ALA A 41 -8.57 6.53 -5.79
N ILE A 42 -9.31 5.57 -5.22
CA ILE A 42 -10.53 5.00 -5.83
C ILE A 42 -11.55 6.10 -6.16
N SER A 43 -11.74 7.07 -5.26
CA SER A 43 -12.69 8.18 -5.47
C SER A 43 -12.33 9.10 -6.63
N LYS A 44 -11.06 9.14 -7.04
CA LYS A 44 -10.55 9.98 -8.12
C LYS A 44 -10.43 9.26 -9.45
N ILE A 45 -10.22 7.96 -9.43
CA ILE A 45 -10.00 7.15 -10.63
C ILE A 45 -11.34 6.89 -11.34
N PRO A 46 -11.46 7.17 -12.65
CA PRO A 46 -12.68 6.91 -13.41
C PRO A 46 -12.76 5.49 -13.99
N TRP A 47 -11.65 4.74 -14.05
CA TRP A 47 -11.56 3.44 -14.74
C TRP A 47 -11.93 2.27 -13.82
N GLU A 48 -12.96 1.52 -14.19
CA GLU A 48 -13.50 0.41 -13.39
C GLU A 48 -12.53 -0.75 -13.16
N ASP A 49 -11.65 -1.04 -14.12
CA ASP A 49 -10.61 -2.05 -13.97
C ASP A 49 -9.63 -1.70 -12.84
N MET A 50 -9.21 -0.46 -12.80
CA MET A 50 -8.28 0.05 -11.79
C MET A 50 -8.95 0.18 -10.41
N LYS A 51 -10.22 0.61 -10.36
CA LYS A 51 -11.00 0.64 -9.11
C LYS A 51 -11.11 -0.74 -8.47
N LYS A 52 -11.51 -1.75 -9.25
CA LYS A 52 -11.64 -3.14 -8.76
C LYS A 52 -10.35 -3.69 -8.20
N ASP A 53 -9.22 -3.40 -8.84
CA ASP A 53 -7.92 -3.81 -8.33
C ASP A 53 -7.58 -3.12 -7.00
N LEU A 54 -7.86 -1.82 -6.88
CA LEU A 54 -7.63 -1.06 -5.64
C LEU A 54 -8.60 -1.47 -4.51
N GLU A 55 -9.86 -1.75 -4.82
CA GLU A 55 -10.84 -2.29 -3.85
C GLU A 55 -10.38 -3.65 -3.30
N ARG A 56 -9.84 -4.51 -4.16
CA ARG A 56 -9.23 -5.76 -3.72
C ARG A 56 -8.04 -5.50 -2.78
N VAL A 57 -7.16 -4.56 -3.12
CA VAL A 57 -6.05 -4.18 -2.24
C VAL A 57 -6.55 -3.69 -0.89
N GLN A 58 -7.63 -2.90 -0.82
CA GLN A 58 -8.23 -2.47 0.45
C GLN A 58 -8.65 -3.66 1.33
N ILE A 59 -9.29 -4.65 0.72
CA ILE A 59 -9.70 -5.88 1.42
C ILE A 59 -8.45 -6.65 1.90
N GLU A 60 -7.43 -6.77 1.06
CA GLU A 60 -6.20 -7.47 1.39
C GLU A 60 -5.41 -6.77 2.52
N LEU A 61 -5.45 -5.42 2.61
CA LEU A 61 -4.86 -4.68 3.74
C LEU A 61 -5.59 -4.99 5.07
N PHE A 62 -6.92 -5.13 5.08
CA PHE A 62 -7.63 -5.63 6.26
C PHE A 62 -7.24 -7.06 6.62
N GLN A 63 -7.05 -7.93 5.61
CA GLN A 63 -6.61 -9.31 5.83
C GLN A 63 -5.18 -9.38 6.39
N ILE A 64 -4.30 -8.46 5.99
CA ILE A 64 -2.97 -8.28 6.59
C ILE A 64 -3.11 -7.91 8.07
N GLY A 65 -3.99 -6.98 8.39
CA GLY A 65 -4.28 -6.61 9.78
C GLY A 65 -4.81 -7.79 10.62
N GLU A 66 -5.64 -8.65 10.01
CA GLU A 66 -6.12 -9.89 10.65
C GLU A 66 -4.98 -10.90 10.87
N ASP A 67 -4.11 -11.13 9.88
CA ASP A 67 -2.91 -11.97 10.00
C ASP A 67 -2.05 -11.53 11.18
N LEU A 68 -1.70 -10.24 11.23
CA LEU A 68 -0.92 -9.63 12.30
C LEU A 68 -1.56 -9.79 13.68
N SER A 69 -2.85 -9.50 13.77
CA SER A 69 -3.57 -9.50 15.06
C SER A 69 -3.81 -10.91 15.61
N THR A 70 -3.80 -11.93 14.75
CA THR A 70 -4.07 -13.33 15.10
C THR A 70 -2.86 -14.25 14.96
N ASN A 71 -1.69 -13.72 14.62
CA ASN A 71 -0.48 -14.48 14.30
C ASN A 71 -0.77 -15.59 13.26
N GLY A 72 -1.53 -15.26 12.23
CA GLY A 72 -1.85 -16.16 11.12
C GLY A 72 -2.82 -17.31 11.47
N THR A 73 -3.40 -17.35 12.68
CA THR A 73 -4.27 -18.46 13.09
C THR A 73 -5.66 -18.44 12.43
N LYS A 74 -6.16 -17.25 12.07
CA LYS A 74 -7.45 -17.11 11.37
C LYS A 74 -7.26 -16.91 9.88
N ARG A 75 -6.25 -16.11 9.50
CA ARG A 75 -5.88 -15.81 8.12
C ARG A 75 -4.38 -15.65 8.03
N LYS A 76 -3.80 -16.13 6.95
CA LYS A 76 -2.38 -15.99 6.67
C LYS A 76 -2.21 -15.48 5.24
N ILE A 77 -1.46 -14.41 5.09
CA ILE A 77 -1.04 -13.91 3.79
C ILE A 77 -0.01 -14.87 3.22
N ASP A 78 -0.22 -15.36 2.00
CA ASP A 78 0.63 -16.31 1.32
C ASP A 78 1.08 -15.82 -0.07
N GLU A 79 1.75 -16.67 -0.81
CA GLU A 79 2.29 -16.36 -2.13
C GLU A 79 1.22 -16.00 -3.17
N SER A 80 -0.03 -16.44 -2.99
CA SER A 80 -1.11 -16.15 -3.95
C SER A 80 -1.46 -14.67 -3.99
N TYR A 81 -1.37 -13.97 -2.87
CA TYR A 81 -1.56 -12.52 -2.78
C TYR A 81 -0.46 -11.77 -3.54
N VAL A 82 0.78 -12.18 -3.34
CA VAL A 82 1.95 -11.59 -4.02
C VAL A 82 1.88 -11.83 -5.52
N LYS A 83 1.58 -13.07 -5.93
CA LYS A 83 1.45 -13.45 -7.34
C LYS A 83 0.41 -12.59 -8.06
N TRP A 84 -0.74 -12.38 -7.44
CA TRP A 84 -1.78 -11.53 -8.04
C TRP A 84 -1.28 -10.08 -8.25
N ILE A 85 -0.64 -9.46 -7.25
CA ILE A 85 -0.08 -8.11 -7.41
C ILE A 85 0.96 -8.07 -8.53
N GLU A 86 1.82 -9.08 -8.63
CA GLU A 86 2.84 -9.16 -9.66
C GLU A 86 2.19 -9.26 -11.05
N GLU A 87 1.19 -10.11 -11.23
CA GLU A 87 0.42 -10.24 -12.48
C GLU A 87 -0.24 -8.91 -12.87
N ARG A 88 -0.88 -8.21 -11.92
CA ARG A 88 -1.49 -6.90 -12.19
C ARG A 88 -0.44 -5.84 -12.53
N THR A 89 0.68 -5.83 -11.82
CA THR A 89 1.81 -4.92 -12.10
C THR A 89 2.32 -5.12 -13.53
N VAL A 90 2.51 -6.37 -13.97
CA VAL A 90 2.94 -6.69 -15.33
C VAL A 90 1.93 -6.19 -16.36
N ALA A 91 0.62 -6.38 -16.11
CA ALA A 91 -0.43 -5.91 -17.01
C ALA A 91 -0.40 -4.38 -17.19
N TYR A 92 -0.34 -3.62 -16.08
CA TYR A 92 -0.25 -2.15 -16.13
C TYR A 92 1.07 -1.67 -16.75
N ARG A 93 2.19 -2.35 -16.47
CA ARG A 93 3.48 -2.02 -17.10
C ARG A 93 3.46 -2.25 -18.60
N LYS A 94 2.80 -3.30 -19.08
CA LYS A 94 2.60 -3.53 -20.51
C LYS A 94 1.76 -2.41 -21.13
N GLU A 95 0.72 -1.95 -20.45
CA GLU A 95 -0.11 -0.84 -20.91
C GLU A 95 0.67 0.49 -20.92
N SER A 96 1.36 0.83 -19.84
CA SER A 96 2.11 2.10 -19.75
C SER A 96 3.25 2.17 -20.77
N GLY A 97 3.88 1.05 -21.08
CA GLY A 97 5.08 0.95 -21.89
C GLY A 97 6.37 1.10 -21.06
N PRO A 98 7.53 1.08 -21.74
CA PRO A 98 8.81 1.15 -21.06
C PRO A 98 9.06 2.53 -20.44
N VAL A 99 9.54 2.55 -19.19
CA VAL A 99 10.04 3.76 -18.54
C VAL A 99 11.55 3.64 -18.45
N LYS A 100 12.26 4.55 -19.13
CA LYS A 100 13.73 4.48 -19.28
C LYS A 100 14.50 5.25 -18.20
N LEU A 101 13.85 6.18 -17.47
CA LEU A 101 14.49 7.11 -16.55
C LEU A 101 13.64 7.32 -15.30
N PHE A 102 14.14 8.11 -14.37
CA PHE A 102 13.38 8.51 -13.19
C PHE A 102 12.23 9.45 -13.57
N VAL A 103 11.02 9.05 -13.21
CA VAL A 103 9.82 9.85 -13.41
C VAL A 103 9.64 10.80 -12.22
N ILE A 104 9.40 12.07 -12.52
CA ILE A 104 9.01 13.06 -11.51
C ILE A 104 7.51 12.81 -11.19
N PRO A 105 7.17 12.50 -9.92
CA PRO A 105 5.78 12.22 -9.54
C PRO A 105 4.84 13.38 -9.86
N GLY A 106 3.72 13.10 -10.55
CA GLY A 106 2.75 14.12 -10.94
C GLY A 106 2.00 13.75 -12.22
N GLY A 107 1.47 14.78 -12.89
CA GLY A 107 0.68 14.64 -14.10
C GLY A 107 -0.81 14.87 -13.84
N SER A 108 -1.66 13.90 -14.15
CA SER A 108 -3.08 13.95 -13.85
C SER A 108 -3.37 13.92 -12.35
N GLU A 109 -4.57 14.29 -11.94
CA GLU A 109 -5.01 14.18 -10.54
C GLU A 109 -4.95 12.71 -10.08
N GLU A 110 -5.39 11.79 -10.92
CA GLU A 110 -5.38 10.35 -10.67
C GLU A 110 -3.96 9.81 -10.48
N ALA A 111 -3.04 10.20 -11.35
CA ALA A 111 -1.63 9.80 -11.25
C ALA A 111 -0.98 10.39 -9.98
N SER A 112 -1.27 11.65 -9.68
CA SER A 112 -0.72 12.34 -8.50
C SER A 112 -1.16 11.67 -7.20
N VAL A 113 -2.44 11.31 -7.06
CA VAL A 113 -2.96 10.58 -5.90
C VAL A 113 -2.31 9.19 -5.80
N LEU A 114 -2.17 8.47 -6.90
CA LEU A 114 -1.49 7.16 -6.91
C LEU A 114 -0.01 7.27 -6.51
N HIS A 115 0.69 8.33 -6.91
CA HIS A 115 2.06 8.59 -6.47
C HIS A 115 2.15 8.88 -4.96
N ILE A 116 1.21 9.64 -4.39
CA ILE A 116 1.13 9.86 -2.95
C ILE A 116 0.89 8.53 -2.24
N THR A 117 -0.12 7.76 -2.66
CA THR A 117 -0.45 6.44 -2.10
C THR A 117 0.74 5.48 -2.16
N ARG A 118 1.49 5.49 -3.29
CA ARG A 118 2.74 4.74 -3.44
C ARG A 118 3.79 5.16 -2.41
N ALA A 119 3.95 6.45 -2.18
CA ALA A 119 4.93 6.94 -1.20
C ALA A 119 4.56 6.54 0.23
N VAL A 120 3.26 6.55 0.56
CA VAL A 120 2.73 6.02 1.83
C VAL A 120 2.98 4.52 1.93
N ALA A 121 2.66 3.72 0.89
CA ALA A 121 2.93 2.28 0.89
C ALA A 121 4.41 1.96 1.15
N ARG A 122 5.34 2.71 0.58
CA ARG A 122 6.78 2.58 0.85
C ARG A 122 7.16 2.96 2.28
N ARG A 123 6.47 3.92 2.90
CA ARG A 123 6.66 4.23 4.32
C ARG A 123 6.18 3.09 5.20
N VAL A 124 5.00 2.55 4.93
CA VAL A 124 4.43 1.38 5.63
C VAL A 124 5.37 0.17 5.50
N GLU A 125 5.90 -0.10 4.31
CA GLU A 125 6.90 -1.17 4.08
C GLU A 125 8.15 -0.98 4.95
N ARG A 126 8.73 0.23 5.01
CA ARG A 126 9.91 0.50 5.86
C ARG A 126 9.60 0.32 7.34
N ASN A 127 8.41 0.73 7.79
CA ASN A 127 7.99 0.54 9.17
C ASN A 127 7.75 -0.95 9.45
N ALA A 128 7.16 -1.71 8.52
CA ALA A 128 7.03 -3.16 8.62
C ALA A 128 8.37 -3.85 8.87
N VAL A 129 9.42 -3.47 8.12
CA VAL A 129 10.78 -3.99 8.32
C VAL A 129 11.32 -3.66 9.72
N LYS A 130 11.00 -2.45 10.24
CA LYS A 130 11.37 -2.07 11.61
C LYS A 130 10.66 -2.95 12.64
N TYR A 131 9.35 -3.14 12.49
CA TYR A 131 8.52 -3.90 13.43
C TYR A 131 8.88 -5.38 13.47
N ILE A 132 9.35 -5.98 12.39
CA ILE A 132 9.85 -7.38 12.39
C ILE A 132 10.94 -7.63 13.43
N LYS A 133 11.79 -6.64 13.70
CA LYS A 133 12.86 -6.77 14.72
C LYS A 133 12.26 -6.89 16.13
N GLU A 134 11.10 -6.31 16.36
CA GLU A 134 10.40 -6.28 17.64
C GLU A 134 9.32 -7.38 17.74
N LEU A 135 8.84 -7.85 16.59
CA LEU A 135 7.77 -8.86 16.45
C LEU A 135 8.25 -9.96 15.49
N PRO A 136 9.12 -10.88 15.93
CA PRO A 136 9.75 -11.88 15.06
C PRO A 136 8.74 -12.88 14.44
N GLU A 137 7.56 -13.02 15.02
CA GLU A 137 6.46 -13.85 14.52
C GLU A 137 5.70 -13.23 13.34
N ILE A 138 6.00 -11.99 12.93
CA ILE A 138 5.36 -11.37 11.77
C ILE A 138 5.58 -12.23 10.51
N ASN A 139 4.50 -12.50 9.82
CA ASN A 139 4.53 -13.14 8.53
C ASN A 139 5.31 -12.31 7.49
N ARG A 140 6.47 -12.80 7.08
CA ARG A 140 7.35 -12.07 6.14
C ARG A 140 6.75 -11.83 4.76
N MET A 141 5.73 -12.62 4.36
CA MET A 141 5.01 -12.39 3.11
C MET A 141 4.32 -11.02 3.09
N ILE A 142 3.98 -10.46 4.26
CA ILE A 142 3.43 -9.11 4.38
C ILE A 142 4.41 -8.05 3.84
N ILE A 143 5.71 -8.19 4.11
CA ILE A 143 6.70 -7.24 3.57
C ILE A 143 6.83 -7.40 2.07
N VAL A 144 6.86 -8.63 1.58
CA VAL A 144 6.92 -8.90 0.14
C VAL A 144 5.71 -8.28 -0.56
N TYR A 145 4.51 -8.47 0.02
CA TYR A 145 3.27 -7.86 -0.47
C TYR A 145 3.36 -6.33 -0.53
N LEU A 146 3.74 -5.66 0.56
CA LEU A 146 3.85 -4.18 0.62
C LEU A 146 4.88 -3.64 -0.38
N ASN A 147 5.99 -4.34 -0.57
CA ASN A 147 6.98 -4.01 -1.58
C ASN A 147 6.38 -4.06 -2.99
N ARG A 148 5.69 -5.15 -3.34
CA ARG A 148 5.01 -5.30 -4.65
C ARG A 148 3.86 -4.32 -4.84
N LEU A 149 3.12 -4.01 -3.77
CA LEU A 149 2.04 -3.00 -3.81
C LEU A 149 2.57 -1.64 -4.25
N SER A 150 3.74 -1.22 -3.76
CA SER A 150 4.34 0.04 -4.20
C SER A 150 4.66 0.04 -5.70
N SER A 151 5.04 -1.10 -6.27
CA SER A 151 5.30 -1.26 -7.70
C SER A 151 4.01 -1.23 -8.52
N LEU A 152 2.94 -1.86 -8.03
CA LEU A 152 1.61 -1.80 -8.64
C LEU A 152 1.10 -0.35 -8.72
N LEU A 153 1.13 0.38 -7.60
CA LEU A 153 0.69 1.78 -7.54
C LEU A 153 1.49 2.69 -8.49
N PHE A 154 2.80 2.43 -8.64
CA PHE A 154 3.61 3.14 -9.62
C PHE A 154 3.16 2.84 -11.06
N ALA A 155 2.95 1.57 -11.39
CA ALA A 155 2.48 1.18 -12.72
C ALA A 155 1.10 1.77 -13.04
N MET A 156 0.19 1.78 -12.06
CA MET A 156 -1.12 2.42 -12.18
C MET A 156 -1.01 3.93 -12.42
N ALA A 157 -0.09 4.63 -11.74
CA ALA A 157 0.12 6.06 -11.93
C ALA A 157 0.56 6.38 -13.37
N LEU A 158 1.48 5.60 -13.92
CA LEU A 158 1.91 5.75 -15.32
C LEU A 158 0.76 5.51 -16.31
N VAL A 159 -0.06 4.48 -16.05
CA VAL A 159 -1.24 4.20 -16.87
C VAL A 159 -2.28 5.31 -16.77
N ALA A 160 -2.47 5.88 -15.58
CA ALA A 160 -3.39 6.99 -15.39
C ALA A 160 -2.98 8.21 -16.25
N ASN A 161 -1.70 8.59 -16.25
CA ASN A 161 -1.20 9.64 -17.13
C ASN A 161 -1.38 9.28 -18.61
N LYS A 162 -1.05 8.07 -19.01
CA LYS A 162 -1.22 7.61 -20.38
C LYS A 162 -2.68 7.68 -20.84
N ARG A 163 -3.62 7.18 -20.03
CA ARG A 163 -5.06 7.22 -20.32
C ARG A 163 -5.62 8.65 -20.42
N LYS A 164 -4.96 9.62 -19.77
CA LYS A 164 -5.26 11.07 -19.85
C LYS A 164 -4.46 11.79 -20.93
N ASN A 165 -3.65 11.09 -21.72
CA ASN A 165 -2.76 11.67 -22.74
C ASN A 165 -1.77 12.71 -22.15
N ILE A 166 -1.29 12.47 -20.92
CA ILE A 166 -0.29 13.29 -20.25
C ILE A 166 1.05 12.58 -20.32
N ASN A 167 2.06 13.27 -20.81
CA ASN A 167 3.43 12.75 -20.86
C ASN A 167 4.09 12.80 -19.49
N GLU A 168 4.88 11.76 -19.16
CA GLU A 168 5.68 11.72 -17.95
C GLU A 168 6.77 12.78 -17.99
N LYS A 169 6.96 13.48 -16.88
CA LYS A 169 8.15 14.33 -16.69
C LYS A 169 9.31 13.45 -16.22
N ILE A 170 10.39 13.48 -16.97
CA ILE A 170 11.57 12.69 -16.68
C ILE A 170 12.60 13.54 -15.96
N TYR A 171 13.18 13.01 -14.89
CA TYR A 171 14.33 13.61 -14.24
C TYR A 171 15.59 13.25 -15.03
N ASP A 172 16.23 14.26 -15.58
CA ASP A 172 17.45 14.13 -16.37
C ASP A 172 18.66 14.18 -15.42
N ILE A 173 19.22 13.01 -15.15
CA ILE A 173 20.39 12.87 -14.25
C ILE A 173 21.62 13.56 -14.86
N ASP A 174 21.77 13.55 -16.18
CA ASP A 174 22.97 14.04 -16.85
C ASP A 174 23.11 15.57 -16.81
N LYS A 175 22.06 16.29 -16.38
CA LYS A 175 22.12 17.75 -16.17
C LYS A 175 22.76 18.19 -14.86
N PHE A 176 23.06 17.27 -13.95
CA PHE A 176 23.52 17.57 -12.59
C PHE A 176 24.91 17.01 -12.26
N TRP A 177 25.61 16.39 -13.25
CA TRP A 177 26.97 15.88 -13.11
C TRP A 177 27.90 16.41 -14.22
#